data_e311f9037bf3c8c6e7c6bb50f22827f6
#
_entry.id   e311f9037bf3c8c6e7c6bb50f22827f6
#
_cell.length_a   1.000
_cell.length_b   1.000
_cell.length_c   1.000
_cell.angle_alpha   90.00
_cell.angle_beta   90.00
_cell.angle_gamma   90.00
#
_symmetry.space_group_name_H-M   'P 1'
#
loop_
_entity.id
_entity.type
_entity.pdbx_description
1 polymer ?
#
loop_
_entity_poly.entity_id
_entity_poly.type
_entity_poly.pdbx_seq_one_letter_code
_entity_poly.pdbx_strand_id
1 'polypeptide(L)'
;LLFVMVLAITVLSEIASNTACATMLLPILRDGAVAARIDPLVLMLPAVLATSCGFMLPIATPPNTIVFASRQVTFAQMARAGCGLDLLAAVLLVPWLYFWSLPILGVDPAQIGSGR
;
A
#
# COMPACT_ATOMS: atom_id res chain seq x y z
N LEU A 1 12.49 -5.09 0.31
CA LEU A 1 11.99 -4.21 1.36
C LEU A 1 10.66 -3.55 1.00
N LEU A 2 10.59 -2.77 -0.09
CA LEU A 2 9.36 -2.06 -0.51
C LEU A 2 8.16 -2.99 -0.68
N PHE A 3 8.35 -4.15 -1.32
CA PHE A 3 7.28 -5.12 -1.52
C PHE A 3 6.68 -5.62 -0.20
N VAL A 4 7.54 -5.97 0.76
CA VAL A 4 7.10 -6.42 2.09
C VAL A 4 6.37 -5.30 2.83
N MET A 5 6.88 -4.07 2.73
CA MET A 5 6.25 -2.88 3.31
C MET A 5 4.85 -2.64 2.70
N VAL A 6 4.73 -2.68 1.37
CA VAL A 6 3.45 -2.52 0.66
C VAL A 6 2.46 -3.57 1.12
N LEU A 7 2.83 -4.85 1.14
CA LEU A 7 1.95 -5.92 1.61
C LEU A 7 1.53 -5.74 3.08
N ALA A 8 2.46 -5.39 3.96
CA ALA A 8 2.16 -5.17 5.37
C ALA A 8 1.17 -4.02 5.57
N ILE A 9 1.34 -2.91 4.83
CA ILE A 9 0.45 -1.76 4.90
C ILE A 9 -0.92 -2.10 4.30
N THR A 10 -0.97 -2.84 3.19
CA THR A 10 -2.23 -3.31 2.59
C THR A 10 -3.02 -4.15 3.60
N VAL A 11 -2.37 -5.15 4.23
CA VAL A 11 -3.03 -5.98 5.25
C VAL A 11 -3.50 -5.15 6.45
N LEU A 12 -2.70 -4.17 6.88
CA LEU A 12 -3.09 -3.28 7.97
C LEU A 12 -4.32 -2.44 7.60
N SER A 13 -4.40 -1.94 6.37
CA SER A 13 -5.51 -1.13 5.88
C SER A 13 -6.81 -1.92 5.73
N GLU A 14 -6.76 -3.26 5.67
CA GLU A 14 -7.95 -4.11 5.68
C GLU A 14 -8.75 -4.02 7.00
N ILE A 15 -8.04 -3.81 8.11
CA ILE A 15 -8.64 -3.80 9.45
C ILE A 15 -8.85 -2.37 9.94
N ALA A 16 -7.95 -1.47 9.57
CA ALA A 16 -8.00 -0.07 9.95
C ALA A 16 -8.43 0.80 8.75
N SER A 17 -9.01 1.96 9.04
CA SER A 17 -9.37 2.93 8.00
C SER A 17 -8.13 3.33 7.17
N ASN A 18 -8.26 3.32 5.85
CA ASN A 18 -7.18 3.74 4.93
C ASN A 18 -6.61 5.11 5.30
N THR A 19 -7.48 6.07 5.61
CA THR A 19 -7.08 7.41 6.04
C THR A 19 -6.33 7.37 7.37
N ALA A 20 -6.78 6.58 8.33
CA ALA A 20 -6.09 6.44 9.62
C ALA A 20 -4.71 5.80 9.42
N CYS A 21 -4.60 4.75 8.62
CA CYS A 21 -3.31 4.14 8.28
C CYS A 21 -2.36 5.16 7.63
N ALA A 22 -2.83 5.90 6.64
CA ALA A 22 -2.02 6.90 5.96
C ALA A 22 -1.54 7.99 6.92
N THR A 23 -2.44 8.58 7.70
CA THR A 23 -2.10 9.67 8.63
C THR A 23 -1.13 9.26 9.73
N MET A 24 -1.18 8.00 10.19
CA MET A 24 -0.27 7.49 11.20
C MET A 24 1.08 7.06 10.62
N LEU A 25 1.08 6.41 9.46
CA LEU A 25 2.28 5.82 8.89
C LEU A 25 3.16 6.83 8.15
N LEU A 26 2.57 7.82 7.47
CA LEU A 26 3.34 8.77 6.66
C LEU A 26 4.39 9.55 7.45
N PRO A 27 4.11 10.12 8.64
CA PRO A 27 5.14 10.79 9.44
C PRO A 27 6.27 9.84 9.84
N ILE A 28 5.94 8.61 10.25
CA ILE A 28 6.92 7.61 10.67
C ILE A 28 7.83 7.22 9.51
N LEU A 29 7.25 6.99 8.33
CA LEU A 29 8.00 6.63 7.13
C LEU A 29 8.87 7.79 6.64
N ARG A 30 8.39 9.03 6.74
CA ARG A 30 9.17 10.22 6.44
C ARG A 30 10.40 10.31 7.33
N ASP A 31 10.21 10.22 8.64
CA ASP A 31 11.30 10.35 9.60
C ASP A 31 12.30 9.18 9.47
N GLY A 32 11.80 7.97 9.22
CA GLY A 32 12.62 6.79 8.91
C GLY A 32 13.45 6.97 7.62
N ALA A 33 12.84 7.54 6.58
CA ALA A 33 13.54 7.82 5.32
C ALA A 33 14.65 8.86 5.53
N VAL A 34 14.36 9.94 6.23
CA VAL A 34 15.35 10.98 6.56
C VAL A 34 16.50 10.40 7.38
N ALA A 35 16.21 9.57 8.38
CA ALA A 35 17.22 8.91 9.19
C ALA A 35 18.10 7.95 8.35
N ALA A 36 17.52 7.28 7.36
CA ALA A 36 18.22 6.41 6.43
C ALA A 36 18.91 7.16 5.28
N ARG A 37 18.79 8.47 5.21
CA ARG A 37 19.31 9.33 4.13
C ARG A 37 18.80 8.96 2.75
N ILE A 38 17.55 8.54 2.67
CA ILE A 38 16.83 8.29 1.40
C ILE A 38 15.73 9.33 1.24
N ASP A 39 15.30 9.57 -0.01
CA ASP A 39 14.22 10.50 -0.27
C ASP A 39 12.92 9.97 0.38
N PRO A 40 12.21 10.76 1.19
CA PRO A 40 10.97 10.35 1.83
C PRO A 40 9.90 9.85 0.85
N LEU A 41 9.84 10.36 -0.37
CA LEU A 41 8.88 9.93 -1.38
C LEU A 41 9.04 8.44 -1.75
N VAL A 42 10.24 7.89 -1.62
CA VAL A 42 10.52 6.47 -1.90
C VAL A 42 9.72 5.54 -0.98
N LEU A 43 9.49 5.94 0.27
CA LEU A 43 8.71 5.16 1.23
C LEU A 43 7.25 5.64 1.32
N MET A 44 7.03 6.95 1.28
CA MET A 44 5.71 7.53 1.49
C MET A 44 4.76 7.25 0.32
N LEU A 45 5.23 7.33 -0.92
CA LEU A 45 4.38 7.16 -2.09
C LEU A 45 3.82 5.72 -2.20
N PRO A 46 4.65 4.65 -2.13
CA PRO A 46 4.11 3.30 -2.11
C PRO A 46 3.23 3.02 -0.89
N ALA A 47 3.52 3.63 0.26
CA ALA A 47 2.70 3.47 1.46
C ALA A 47 1.28 4.03 1.27
N VAL A 48 1.15 5.25 0.73
CA VAL A 48 -0.17 5.87 0.45
C VAL A 48 -0.97 5.02 -0.53
N LEU A 49 -0.35 4.54 -1.60
CA LEU A 49 -1.03 3.70 -2.57
C LEU A 49 -1.44 2.35 -1.96
N ALA A 50 -0.58 1.77 -1.11
CA ALA A 50 -0.89 0.53 -0.39
C ALA A 50 -2.08 0.68 0.55
N THR A 51 -2.22 1.81 1.26
CA THR A 51 -3.39 2.05 2.12
C THR A 51 -4.71 2.12 1.36
N SER A 52 -4.66 2.34 0.05
CA SER A 52 -5.85 2.38 -0.81
C SER A 52 -6.22 1.01 -1.39
N CYS A 53 -5.37 0.00 -1.20
CA CYS A 53 -5.56 -1.37 -1.70
C CYS A 53 -6.13 -2.25 -0.58
N GLY A 54 -7.37 -2.01 -0.18
CA GLY A 54 -8.06 -2.81 0.82
C GLY A 54 -9.27 -3.51 0.19
N PHE A 55 -9.09 -4.70 -0.39
CA PHE A 55 -10.14 -5.39 -1.15
C PHE A 55 -10.64 -6.69 -0.50
N MET A 56 -10.01 -7.16 0.58
CA MET A 56 -10.33 -8.46 1.18
C MET A 56 -11.56 -8.41 2.08
N LEU A 57 -11.62 -7.42 2.98
CA LEU A 57 -12.63 -7.40 4.03
C LEU A 57 -13.80 -6.46 3.71
N PRO A 58 -15.04 -6.82 4.10
CA PRO A 58 -16.21 -5.96 3.93
C PRO A 58 -16.07 -4.60 4.61
N ILE A 59 -15.33 -4.54 5.72
CA ILE A 59 -15.15 -3.30 6.50
C ILE A 59 -14.03 -2.40 5.98
N ALA A 60 -13.20 -2.91 5.07
CA ALA A 60 -12.02 -2.18 4.61
C ALA A 60 -12.40 -0.89 3.87
N THR A 61 -13.43 -0.95 3.01
CA THR A 61 -13.92 0.21 2.26
C THR A 61 -15.45 0.21 2.16
N PRO A 62 -16.09 1.40 2.00
CA PRO A 62 -17.54 1.48 1.80
C PRO A 62 -18.06 0.65 0.62
N PRO A 63 -17.41 0.61 -0.56
CA PRO A 63 -17.83 -0.27 -1.65
C PRO A 63 -17.86 -1.75 -1.27
N ASN A 64 -16.85 -2.22 -0.52
CA ASN A 64 -16.80 -3.60 -0.04
C ASN A 64 -17.99 -3.92 0.86
N THR A 65 -18.34 -3.01 1.76
CA THR A 65 -19.51 -3.14 2.63
C THR A 65 -20.81 -3.26 1.83
N ILE A 66 -20.98 -2.44 0.80
CA ILE A 66 -22.18 -2.44 -0.05
C ILE A 66 -22.30 -3.76 -0.82
N VAL A 67 -21.21 -4.24 -1.42
CA VAL A 67 -21.19 -5.52 -2.14
C VAL A 67 -21.51 -6.67 -1.20
N PHE A 68 -20.91 -6.69 0.00
CA PHE A 68 -21.19 -7.72 0.98
C PHE A 68 -22.64 -7.69 1.50
N ALA A 69 -23.18 -6.50 1.73
CA ALA A 69 -24.56 -6.30 2.18
C ALA A 69 -25.61 -6.78 1.16
N SER A 70 -25.27 -6.85 -0.14
CA SER A 70 -26.15 -7.39 -1.18
C SER A 70 -26.47 -8.87 -1.01
N ARG A 71 -25.71 -9.59 -0.16
CA ARG A 71 -25.81 -11.04 0.10
C ARG A 71 -25.58 -11.93 -1.12
N GLN A 72 -25.06 -11.38 -2.21
CA GLN A 72 -24.73 -12.15 -3.42
C GLN A 72 -23.34 -12.75 -3.36
N VAL A 73 -22.50 -12.27 -2.43
CA VAL A 73 -21.11 -12.72 -2.25
C VAL A 73 -20.91 -13.15 -0.81
N THR A 74 -20.32 -14.32 -0.62
CA THR A 74 -19.94 -14.80 0.71
C THR A 74 -18.64 -14.15 1.19
N PHE A 75 -18.44 -14.10 2.50
CA PHE A 75 -17.20 -13.59 3.10
C PHE A 75 -15.95 -14.27 2.51
N ALA A 76 -15.98 -15.59 2.38
CA ALA A 76 -14.87 -16.37 1.84
C ALA A 76 -14.58 -16.02 0.37
N GLN A 77 -15.61 -15.82 -0.44
CA GLN A 77 -15.45 -15.41 -1.84
C GLN A 77 -14.83 -14.02 -1.93
N MET A 78 -15.31 -13.06 -1.14
CA MET A 78 -14.77 -11.71 -1.09
C MET A 78 -13.31 -11.70 -0.63
N ALA A 79 -12.98 -12.40 0.46
CA ALA A 79 -11.63 -12.48 0.98
C ALA A 79 -10.65 -13.12 -0.03
N ARG A 80 -11.05 -14.18 -0.71
CA ARG A 80 -10.20 -14.85 -1.71
C ARG A 80 -9.96 -13.96 -2.95
N ALA A 81 -11.01 -13.33 -3.47
CA ALA A 81 -10.89 -12.42 -4.59
C ALA A 81 -10.06 -11.18 -4.21
N GLY A 82 -10.32 -10.59 -3.04
CA GLY A 82 -9.59 -9.45 -2.52
C GLY A 82 -8.11 -9.75 -2.29
N CYS A 83 -7.78 -10.89 -1.70
CA CYS A 83 -6.39 -11.31 -1.53
C CYS A 83 -5.65 -11.40 -2.87
N GLY A 84 -6.29 -11.94 -3.91
CA GLY A 84 -5.74 -11.96 -5.26
C GLY A 84 -5.52 -10.56 -5.83
N LEU A 85 -6.46 -9.65 -5.62
CA LEU A 85 -6.35 -8.25 -6.05
C LEU A 85 -5.27 -7.49 -5.29
N ASP A 86 -5.16 -7.67 -3.97
CA ASP A 86 -4.14 -7.02 -3.14
C ASP A 86 -2.73 -7.48 -3.53
N LEU A 87 -2.56 -8.77 -3.78
CA LEU A 87 -1.29 -9.32 -4.25
C LEU A 87 -0.95 -8.80 -5.65
N LEU A 88 -1.93 -8.79 -6.56
CA LEU A 88 -1.76 -8.25 -7.91
C LEU A 88 -1.39 -6.77 -7.85
N ALA A 89 -2.08 -5.98 -7.02
CA ALA A 89 -1.79 -4.57 -6.81
C ALA A 89 -0.35 -4.37 -6.30
N ALA A 90 0.10 -5.13 -5.32
CA ALA A 90 1.47 -5.05 -4.81
C ALA A 90 2.51 -5.40 -5.89
N VAL A 91 2.26 -6.46 -6.67
CA VAL A 91 3.16 -6.90 -7.77
C VAL A 91 3.23 -5.86 -8.89
N LEU A 92 2.15 -5.14 -9.17
CA LEU A 92 2.12 -4.09 -10.20
C LEU A 92 2.63 -2.74 -9.68
N LEU A 93 2.25 -2.36 -8.46
CA LEU A 93 2.60 -1.06 -7.87
C LEU A 93 4.10 -0.91 -7.65
N VAL A 94 4.75 -1.93 -7.10
CA VAL A 94 6.18 -1.82 -6.74
C VAL A 94 7.06 -1.59 -7.97
N PRO A 95 6.98 -2.38 -9.07
CA PRO A 95 7.74 -2.12 -10.27
C PRO A 95 7.37 -0.81 -10.94
N TRP A 96 6.07 -0.49 -10.99
CA TRP A 96 5.61 0.77 -11.60
C TRP A 96 6.16 1.99 -10.88
N LEU A 97 6.14 1.99 -9.54
CA LEU A 97 6.73 3.05 -8.73
C LEU A 97 8.25 3.16 -8.96
N TYR A 98 8.94 2.02 -8.93
CA TYR A 98 10.39 1.98 -9.04
C TYR A 98 10.90 2.43 -10.42
N PHE A 99 10.26 1.95 -11.50
CA PHE A 99 10.74 2.21 -12.86
C PHE A 99 10.15 3.45 -13.50
N TRP A 100 8.99 3.90 -13.06
CA TRP A 100 8.25 4.97 -13.72
C TRP A 100 8.03 6.19 -12.83
N SER A 101 7.42 6.01 -11.66
CA SER A 101 6.97 7.12 -10.84
C SER A 101 8.12 7.88 -10.16
N LEU A 102 9.07 7.18 -9.55
CA LEU A 102 10.20 7.80 -8.88
C LEU A 102 11.11 8.58 -9.83
N PRO A 103 11.49 8.07 -11.02
CA PRO A 103 12.28 8.84 -11.98
C PRO A 103 11.57 10.09 -12.51
N ILE A 104 10.25 10.03 -12.75
CA ILE A 104 9.48 11.21 -13.20
C ILE A 104 9.44 12.29 -12.11
N LEU A 105 9.37 11.91 -10.84
CA LEU A 105 9.39 12.84 -9.71
C LEU A 105 10.80 13.35 -9.37
N GLY A 106 11.83 12.94 -10.14
CA GLY A 106 13.21 13.33 -9.90
C GLY A 106 13.87 12.66 -8.70
N VAL A 107 13.28 11.57 -8.23
CA VAL A 107 13.80 10.76 -7.11
C VAL A 107 14.62 9.61 -7.68
N ASP A 108 15.88 9.49 -7.27
CA ASP A 108 16.77 8.42 -7.72
C ASP A 108 16.47 7.11 -6.97
N PRO A 109 15.89 6.10 -7.63
CA PRO A 109 15.60 4.82 -6.99
C PRO A 109 16.86 4.04 -6.57
N ALA A 110 18.03 4.38 -7.11
CA ALA A 110 19.30 3.76 -6.73
C ALA A 110 19.71 4.06 -5.27
N GLN A 111 19.16 5.11 -4.66
CA GLN A 111 19.42 5.46 -3.26
C GLN A 111 18.90 4.41 -2.28
N ILE A 112 17.98 3.54 -2.70
CA ILE A 112 17.45 2.46 -1.86
C ILE A 112 18.52 1.39 -1.56
N GLY A 113 19.52 1.24 -2.43
CA GLY A 113 20.57 0.21 -2.33
C GLY A 113 21.93 0.69 -1.89
N SER A 114 22.20 1.99 -1.99
CA SER A 114 23.48 2.58 -1.64
C SER A 114 23.39 3.30 -0.29
N GLY A 115 23.52 2.59 0.81
CA GLY A 115 23.63 3.20 2.14
C GLY A 115 24.86 4.12 2.26
N ARG A 116 24.84 5.26 1.56
CA ARG A 116 25.82 6.34 1.70
C ARG A 116 25.12 7.63 2.09
#